data_8c201c65c61e89375bccde34d42a4909
#
_entry.id   8c201c65c61e89375bccde34d42a4909
#
_cell.length_a   1.000
_cell.length_b   1.000
_cell.length_c   1.000
_cell.angle_alpha   90.00
_cell.angle_beta   90.00
_cell.angle_gamma   90.00
#
_symmetry.space_group_name_H-M   'P 1'
#
loop_
_entity.id
_entity.type
_entity.pdbx_description
1 polymer ?
#
loop_
_entity_poly.entity_id
_entity_poly.type
_entity_poly.pdbx_seq_one_letter_code
_entity_poly.pdbx_strand_id
1 'polypeptide(L)'
;MSLLSRALGMAGRASVVAVGASIASAVLVGIDQRRGAAPKIPDHPGPYSPEEREAAVRMYLTALTAPAAAFRVPFARDCVRRENGLRTGFNAAQLQWDLHLHLQYSVIREVRDIVLTVDPPGREGVVHAEFTLATVLGVKARVSEDFVVPPEDCLIHSIDARIAVG
;
A
#
# COMPACT_ATOMS: atom_id res chain seq x y z
N MET A 1 -24.57 -37.13 19.14
CA MET A 1 -24.47 -35.71 18.75
C MET A 1 -23.14 -35.53 18.10
N SER A 2 -23.11 -35.21 16.82
CA SER A 2 -22.08 -35.46 15.85
C SER A 2 -20.95 -34.40 15.89
N LEU A 3 -19.69 -34.88 15.83
CA LEU A 3 -18.44 -34.10 15.71
C LEU A 3 -18.29 -33.30 14.39
N LEU A 4 -19.31 -33.38 13.51
CA LEU A 4 -19.32 -32.70 12.22
C LEU A 4 -19.73 -31.21 12.26
N SER A 5 -20.29 -30.72 13.36
CA SER A 5 -20.74 -29.32 13.46
C SER A 5 -19.67 -28.32 13.87
N ARG A 6 -18.46 -28.77 14.23
CA ARG A 6 -17.35 -27.85 14.66
C ARG A 6 -16.36 -27.50 13.56
N ALA A 7 -16.36 -28.21 12.45
CA ALA A 7 -15.40 -27.97 11.36
C ALA A 7 -15.83 -26.87 10.36
N LEU A 8 -17.11 -26.51 10.32
CA LEU A 8 -17.59 -25.46 9.37
C LEU A 8 -17.45 -24.02 9.87
N GLY A 9 -17.08 -23.82 11.13
CA GLY A 9 -17.02 -22.47 11.72
C GLY A 9 -15.71 -21.72 11.51
N MET A 10 -14.63 -22.37 11.10
CA MET A 10 -13.29 -21.75 11.01
C MET A 10 -12.80 -21.43 9.60
N ALA A 11 -13.47 -21.94 8.58
CA ALA A 11 -13.07 -21.71 7.18
C ALA A 11 -13.62 -20.41 6.57
N GLY A 12 -14.55 -19.73 7.24
CA GLY A 12 -15.31 -18.61 6.66
C GLY A 12 -14.69 -17.21 6.84
N ARG A 13 -13.61 -17.04 7.62
CA ARG A 13 -13.10 -15.70 7.96
C ARG A 13 -11.84 -15.26 7.24
N ALA A 14 -11.15 -16.14 6.56
CA ALA A 14 -9.90 -15.81 5.85
C ALA A 14 -10.09 -15.48 4.37
N SER A 15 -11.26 -15.72 3.79
CA SER A 15 -11.42 -15.72 2.31
C SER A 15 -11.89 -14.41 1.70
N VAL A 16 -12.31 -13.40 2.49
CA VAL A 16 -12.95 -12.20 1.92
C VAL A 16 -11.94 -11.16 1.42
N VAL A 17 -10.70 -11.19 1.90
CA VAL A 17 -9.68 -10.20 1.50
C VAL A 17 -8.80 -10.67 0.34
N ALA A 18 -8.68 -11.98 0.11
CA ALA A 18 -7.76 -12.53 -0.88
C ALA A 18 -8.33 -12.65 -2.31
N VAL A 19 -9.64 -12.60 -2.51
CA VAL A 19 -10.26 -12.85 -3.83
C VAL A 19 -10.31 -11.60 -4.72
N GLY A 20 -10.20 -10.39 -4.17
CA GLY A 20 -10.23 -9.16 -4.95
C GLY A 20 -8.94 -8.83 -5.70
N ALA A 21 -7.79 -9.32 -5.23
CA ALA A 21 -6.49 -8.89 -5.73
C ALA A 21 -6.05 -9.57 -7.04
N SER A 22 -6.55 -10.78 -7.33
CA SER A 22 -5.95 -11.61 -8.40
C SER A 22 -6.51 -11.37 -9.80
N ILE A 23 -7.70 -10.81 -9.95
CA ILE A 23 -8.36 -10.68 -11.27
C ILE A 23 -8.07 -9.31 -11.91
N ALA A 24 -7.91 -8.25 -11.14
CA ALA A 24 -7.62 -6.92 -11.67
C ALA A 24 -6.16 -6.77 -12.15
N SER A 25 -5.22 -7.47 -11.52
CA SER A 25 -3.78 -7.35 -11.83
C SER A 25 -3.40 -7.89 -13.22
N ALA A 26 -4.10 -8.90 -13.72
CA ALA A 26 -3.76 -9.51 -15.03
C ALA A 26 -4.13 -8.64 -16.24
N VAL A 27 -5.13 -7.75 -16.10
CA VAL A 27 -5.61 -6.90 -17.19
C VAL A 27 -4.77 -5.62 -17.34
N LEU A 28 -4.13 -5.16 -16.26
CA LEU A 28 -3.43 -3.86 -16.22
C LEU A 28 -1.94 -3.90 -16.56
N VAL A 29 -1.34 -5.10 -16.65
CA VAL A 29 0.09 -5.25 -17.04
C VAL A 29 0.37 -4.73 -18.45
N GLY A 30 -0.66 -4.61 -19.30
CA GLY A 30 -0.55 -4.10 -20.68
C GLY A 30 -0.85 -2.60 -20.83
N ILE A 31 -1.22 -1.87 -19.78
CA ILE A 31 -1.50 -0.44 -19.87
C ILE A 31 -0.18 0.33 -19.92
N ASP A 32 -0.01 1.07 -20.98
CA ASP A 32 1.18 1.84 -21.33
C ASP A 32 1.73 2.66 -20.15
N GLN A 33 2.95 2.34 -19.71
CA GLN A 33 3.70 3.03 -18.66
C GLN A 33 3.95 4.53 -18.94
N ARG A 34 3.54 5.04 -20.11
CA ARG A 34 3.80 6.41 -20.57
C ARG A 34 2.77 7.44 -20.11
N ARG A 35 1.68 7.04 -19.45
CA ARG A 35 0.58 7.94 -19.09
C ARG A 35 0.48 8.33 -17.61
N GLY A 36 1.40 7.88 -16.76
CA GLY A 36 1.47 8.35 -15.37
C GLY A 36 1.96 9.80 -15.31
N ALA A 37 1.25 10.67 -14.60
CA ALA A 37 1.80 11.98 -14.26
C ALA A 37 3.11 11.79 -13.50
N ALA A 38 4.16 12.53 -13.86
CA ALA A 38 5.42 12.49 -13.13
C ALA A 38 5.16 12.78 -11.64
N PRO A 39 5.73 12.00 -10.70
CA PRO A 39 5.58 12.25 -9.29
C PRO A 39 6.10 13.65 -8.96
N LYS A 40 5.38 14.39 -8.13
CA LYS A 40 5.88 15.66 -7.59
C LYS A 40 6.85 15.36 -6.46
N ILE A 41 8.09 15.07 -6.82
CA ILE A 41 9.20 15.06 -5.89
C ILE A 41 9.56 16.52 -5.62
N PRO A 42 10.06 16.86 -4.40
CA PRO A 42 10.63 18.18 -4.14
C PRO A 42 11.67 18.57 -5.23
N ASP A 43 11.62 19.80 -5.68
CA ASP A 43 12.42 20.28 -6.83
C ASP A 43 13.81 20.73 -6.37
N HIS A 44 14.57 19.82 -5.75
CA HIS A 44 15.97 20.03 -5.40
C HIS A 44 16.76 18.71 -5.51
N PRO A 45 18.08 18.79 -5.76
CA PRO A 45 18.91 17.59 -5.70
C PRO A 45 18.98 17.07 -4.26
N GLY A 46 18.93 15.72 -4.11
CA GLY A 46 19.08 15.08 -2.79
C GLY A 46 20.41 15.45 -2.07
N PRO A 47 20.64 14.99 -0.86
CA PRO A 47 19.79 14.03 -0.14
C PRO A 47 18.51 14.66 0.41
N TYR A 48 17.43 13.90 0.36
CA TYR A 48 16.13 14.30 0.88
C TYR A 48 16.02 14.06 2.38
N SER A 49 15.39 14.99 3.07
CA SER A 49 15.24 14.94 4.52
C SER A 49 14.30 13.82 4.97
N PRO A 50 14.35 13.40 6.26
CA PRO A 50 13.38 12.48 6.82
C PRO A 50 11.93 12.93 6.63
N GLU A 51 11.64 14.23 6.75
CA GLU A 51 10.29 14.81 6.60
C GLU A 51 9.77 14.71 5.16
N GLU A 52 10.65 14.89 4.16
CA GLU A 52 10.27 14.74 2.75
C GLU A 52 9.97 13.28 2.41
N ARG A 53 10.75 12.35 2.92
CA ARG A 53 10.54 10.91 2.76
C ARG A 53 9.25 10.45 3.47
N GLU A 54 8.97 11.00 4.66
CA GLU A 54 7.70 10.80 5.36
C GLU A 54 6.53 11.34 4.52
N ALA A 55 6.68 12.52 3.91
CA ALA A 55 5.65 13.11 3.06
C ALA A 55 5.34 12.23 1.84
N ALA A 56 6.33 11.57 1.25
CA ALA A 56 6.13 10.62 0.16
C ALA A 56 5.23 9.45 0.60
N VAL A 57 5.46 8.88 1.79
CA VAL A 57 4.61 7.82 2.35
C VAL A 57 3.21 8.34 2.69
N ARG A 58 3.08 9.55 3.23
CA ARG A 58 1.76 10.16 3.51
C ARG A 58 0.93 10.36 2.23
N MET A 59 1.57 10.65 1.10
CA MET A 59 0.87 10.73 -0.20
C MET A 59 0.27 9.38 -0.58
N TYR A 60 0.99 8.27 -0.38
CA TYR A 60 0.46 6.93 -0.60
C TYR A 60 -0.71 6.62 0.34
N LEU A 61 -0.57 6.84 1.65
CA LEU A 61 -1.64 6.60 2.62
C LEU A 61 -2.91 7.43 2.31
N THR A 62 -2.73 8.66 1.83
CA THR A 62 -3.84 9.51 1.36
C THR A 62 -4.55 8.89 0.15
N ALA A 63 -3.79 8.33 -0.80
CA ALA A 63 -4.34 7.74 -2.01
C ALA A 63 -5.18 6.47 -1.73
N LEU A 64 -5.00 5.80 -0.58
CA LEU A 64 -5.83 4.66 -0.17
C LEU A 64 -7.32 5.02 -0.02
N THR A 65 -7.63 6.29 0.27
CA THR A 65 -9.01 6.80 0.45
C THR A 65 -9.38 7.92 -0.52
N ALA A 66 -8.39 8.45 -1.25
CA ALA A 66 -8.57 9.55 -2.20
C ALA A 66 -8.00 9.19 -3.58
N PRO A 67 -8.76 8.51 -4.46
CA PRO A 67 -8.29 8.03 -5.76
C PRO A 67 -7.66 9.11 -6.64
N ALA A 68 -8.10 10.36 -6.53
CA ALA A 68 -7.54 11.50 -7.27
C ALA A 68 -6.07 11.80 -6.91
N ALA A 69 -5.59 11.32 -5.76
CA ALA A 69 -4.20 11.47 -5.34
C ALA A 69 -3.26 10.39 -5.91
N ALA A 70 -3.79 9.33 -6.49
CA ALA A 70 -3.03 8.14 -6.93
C ALA A 70 -1.82 8.47 -7.82
N PHE A 71 -2.01 9.34 -8.81
CA PHE A 71 -0.95 9.71 -9.75
C PHE A 71 0.08 10.70 -9.18
N ARG A 72 -0.10 11.14 -7.94
CA ARG A 72 0.89 11.98 -7.23
C ARG A 72 1.82 11.17 -6.36
N VAL A 73 1.50 9.91 -6.10
CA VAL A 73 2.34 9.03 -5.28
C VAL A 73 3.68 8.82 -5.98
N PRO A 74 4.81 9.12 -5.31
CA PRO A 74 6.13 9.10 -5.93
C PRO A 74 6.71 7.68 -5.96
N PHE A 75 6.15 6.80 -6.76
CA PHE A 75 6.70 5.45 -6.95
C PHE A 75 7.92 5.48 -7.87
N ALA A 76 8.97 4.75 -7.50
CA ALA A 76 10.02 4.36 -8.44
C ALA A 76 9.41 3.49 -9.55
N ARG A 77 9.95 3.58 -10.77
CA ARG A 77 9.40 2.92 -11.96
C ARG A 77 9.13 1.43 -11.77
N ASP A 78 10.04 0.75 -11.09
CA ASP A 78 10.05 -0.69 -10.81
C ASP A 78 9.56 -1.03 -9.39
N CYS A 79 8.85 -0.09 -8.75
CA CYS A 79 8.31 -0.27 -7.41
C CYS A 79 7.52 -1.57 -7.31
N VAL A 80 7.77 -2.33 -6.26
CA VAL A 80 7.07 -3.58 -5.97
C VAL A 80 6.30 -3.47 -4.65
N ARG A 81 5.15 -4.12 -4.59
CA ARG A 81 4.36 -4.23 -3.36
C ARG A 81 4.15 -5.68 -2.98
N ARG A 82 4.28 -5.96 -1.69
CA ARG A 82 3.94 -7.24 -1.08
C ARG A 82 2.93 -7.02 0.04
N GLU A 83 2.01 -7.95 0.19
CA GLU A 83 1.05 -8.01 1.28
C GLU A 83 1.09 -9.39 1.92
N ASN A 84 1.40 -9.45 3.20
CA ASN A 84 1.56 -10.72 3.92
C ASN A 84 2.46 -11.72 3.16
N GLY A 85 3.55 -11.22 2.56
CA GLY A 85 4.51 -12.00 1.78
C GLY A 85 4.11 -12.28 0.32
N LEU A 86 2.88 -12.01 -0.10
CA LEU A 86 2.43 -12.18 -1.47
C LEU A 86 2.69 -10.92 -2.29
N ARG A 87 3.24 -11.06 -3.49
CA ARG A 87 3.46 -9.94 -4.40
C ARG A 87 2.13 -9.49 -5.00
N THR A 88 1.72 -8.25 -4.71
CA THR A 88 0.46 -7.63 -5.16
C THR A 88 0.68 -6.43 -6.07
N GLY A 89 1.92 -5.92 -6.16
CA GLY A 89 2.31 -4.82 -7.05
C GLY A 89 3.60 -5.13 -7.80
N PHE A 90 3.69 -4.71 -9.06
CA PHE A 90 4.76 -5.09 -9.97
C PHE A 90 5.53 -3.91 -10.55
N ASN A 91 4.94 -2.72 -10.61
CA ASN A 91 5.55 -1.49 -11.09
C ASN A 91 4.70 -0.27 -10.69
N ALA A 92 5.27 0.93 -10.84
CA ALA A 92 4.62 2.20 -10.50
C ALA A 92 3.29 2.41 -11.22
N ALA A 93 3.24 2.14 -12.52
CA ALA A 93 2.04 2.39 -13.32
C ALA A 93 0.87 1.54 -12.85
N GLN A 94 1.09 0.25 -12.57
CA GLN A 94 0.06 -0.62 -12.02
C GLN A 94 -0.40 -0.12 -10.64
N LEU A 95 0.53 0.20 -9.73
CA LEU A 95 0.19 0.66 -8.39
C LEU A 95 -0.63 1.96 -8.41
N GLN A 96 -0.28 2.91 -9.30
CA GLN A 96 -1.05 4.14 -9.50
C GLN A 96 -2.45 3.87 -10.01
N TRP A 97 -2.59 2.96 -10.99
CA TRP A 97 -3.90 2.58 -11.53
C TRP A 97 -4.75 1.81 -10.51
N ASP A 98 -4.17 0.91 -9.73
CA ASP A 98 -4.87 0.19 -8.67
C ASP A 98 -5.44 1.15 -7.62
N LEU A 99 -4.66 2.16 -7.21
CA LEU A 99 -5.11 3.22 -6.32
C LEU A 99 -6.19 4.10 -6.98
N HIS A 100 -6.01 4.47 -8.25
CA HIS A 100 -6.94 5.34 -8.98
C HIS A 100 -8.29 4.67 -9.24
N LEU A 101 -8.30 3.43 -9.69
CA LEU A 101 -9.52 2.66 -9.91
C LEU A 101 -10.22 2.30 -8.61
N HIS A 102 -9.50 2.30 -7.49
CA HIS A 102 -10.00 2.11 -6.14
C HIS A 102 -10.83 0.82 -5.93
N LEU A 103 -10.69 -0.17 -6.80
CA LEU A 103 -11.52 -1.37 -6.76
C LEU A 103 -11.31 -2.18 -5.47
N GLN A 104 -10.06 -2.51 -5.17
CA GLN A 104 -9.70 -3.24 -3.94
C GLN A 104 -9.70 -2.35 -2.69
N TYR A 105 -9.51 -1.05 -2.87
CA TYR A 105 -9.48 -0.07 -1.77
C TYR A 105 -10.85 0.53 -1.44
N SER A 106 -11.88 0.29 -2.27
CA SER A 106 -13.24 0.83 -2.08
C SER A 106 -13.87 0.45 -0.75
N VAL A 107 -13.40 -0.64 -0.14
CA VAL A 107 -13.84 -1.07 1.19
C VAL A 107 -13.20 -0.25 2.32
N ILE A 108 -12.11 0.49 2.04
CA ILE A 108 -11.43 1.34 3.02
C ILE A 108 -12.18 2.66 3.13
N ARG A 109 -12.74 2.91 4.28
CA ARG A 109 -13.43 4.17 4.60
C ARG A 109 -12.47 5.23 5.12
N GLU A 110 -11.47 4.79 5.90
CA GLU A 110 -10.59 5.71 6.62
C GLU A 110 -9.28 5.03 7.00
N VAL A 111 -8.20 5.81 6.98
CA VAL A 111 -6.90 5.47 7.53
C VAL A 111 -6.70 6.30 8.81
N ARG A 112 -6.43 5.64 9.94
CA ARG A 112 -6.33 6.25 11.28
C ARG A 112 -5.06 5.86 11.98
N ASP A 113 -4.78 6.58 13.06
CA ASP A 113 -3.73 6.25 14.03
C ASP A 113 -2.36 6.08 13.35
N ILE A 114 -2.08 6.95 12.37
CA ILE A 114 -0.86 6.86 11.55
C ILE A 114 0.36 7.27 12.40
N VAL A 115 1.28 6.34 12.55
CA VAL A 115 2.60 6.57 13.13
C VAL A 115 3.64 6.24 12.07
N LEU A 116 4.54 7.18 11.77
CA LEU A 116 5.64 7.00 10.83
C LEU A 116 6.97 7.09 11.57
N THR A 117 7.90 6.22 11.23
CA THR A 117 9.26 6.20 11.75
C THR A 117 10.22 6.12 10.59
N VAL A 118 11.03 7.15 10.38
CA VAL A 118 12.04 7.19 9.34
C VAL A 118 13.33 6.58 9.87
N ASP A 119 13.99 5.78 9.05
CA ASP A 119 15.25 5.09 9.35
C ASP A 119 15.24 4.38 10.72
N PRO A 120 14.31 3.43 10.96
CA PRO A 120 14.34 2.66 12.19
C PRO A 120 15.70 1.96 12.34
N PRO A 121 16.17 1.70 13.58
CA PRO A 121 17.50 1.18 13.83
C PRO A 121 17.89 0.00 12.93
N GLY A 122 19.03 0.14 12.21
CA GLY A 122 19.54 -0.88 11.29
C GLY A 122 18.78 -1.00 9.97
N ARG A 123 17.94 -0.01 9.62
CA ARG A 123 17.10 -0.02 8.41
C ARG A 123 17.08 1.34 7.71
N GLU A 124 18.27 1.84 7.40
CA GLU A 124 18.45 3.09 6.65
C GLU A 124 17.74 3.01 5.29
N GLY A 125 17.17 4.14 4.84
CA GLY A 125 16.39 4.21 3.61
C GLY A 125 14.95 3.69 3.74
N VAL A 126 14.51 3.29 4.94
CA VAL A 126 13.14 2.79 5.20
C VAL A 126 12.31 3.82 5.94
N VAL A 127 11.06 3.95 5.55
CA VAL A 127 10.01 4.60 6.35
C VAL A 127 9.05 3.51 6.80
N HIS A 128 8.99 3.28 8.10
CA HIS A 128 8.04 2.33 8.72
C HIS A 128 6.75 3.04 9.06
N ALA A 129 5.62 2.46 8.69
CA ALA A 129 4.28 2.97 8.98
C ALA A 129 3.46 1.98 9.78
N GLU A 130 2.85 2.44 10.86
CA GLU A 130 1.79 1.72 11.57
C GLU A 130 0.50 2.52 11.48
N PHE A 131 -0.60 1.87 11.14
CA PHE A 131 -1.90 2.52 11.03
C PHE A 131 -3.06 1.54 11.12
N THR A 132 -4.26 2.08 11.30
CA THR A 132 -5.51 1.32 11.31
C THR A 132 -6.33 1.63 10.07
N LEU A 133 -6.74 0.59 9.33
CA LEU A 133 -7.76 0.70 8.29
C LEU A 133 -9.13 0.48 8.92
N ALA A 134 -10.04 1.42 8.73
CA ALA A 134 -11.45 1.24 9.03
C ALA A 134 -12.21 1.01 7.71
N THR A 135 -13.02 -0.06 7.64
CA THR A 135 -13.76 -0.40 6.44
C THR A 135 -15.21 0.06 6.51
N VAL A 136 -15.86 0.15 5.35
CA VAL A 136 -17.31 0.46 5.24
C VAL A 136 -18.19 -0.59 5.94
N LEU A 137 -17.68 -1.80 6.13
CA LEU A 137 -18.37 -2.89 6.83
C LEU A 137 -18.13 -2.89 8.34
N GLY A 138 -17.44 -1.87 8.88
CA GLY A 138 -17.12 -1.77 10.29
C GLY A 138 -15.96 -2.66 10.77
N VAL A 139 -15.34 -3.40 9.88
CA VAL A 139 -14.13 -4.18 10.19
C VAL A 139 -12.95 -3.24 10.31
N LYS A 140 -12.08 -3.51 11.31
CA LYS A 140 -10.81 -2.81 11.48
C LYS A 140 -9.66 -3.77 11.17
N ALA A 141 -8.62 -3.25 10.52
CA ALA A 141 -7.38 -3.98 10.31
C ALA A 141 -6.21 -3.11 10.78
N ARG A 142 -5.30 -3.70 11.54
CA ARG A 142 -4.01 -3.10 11.86
C ARG A 142 -3.05 -3.38 10.72
N VAL A 143 -2.35 -2.37 10.27
CA VAL A 143 -1.35 -2.48 9.21
C VAL A 143 -0.01 -2.02 9.75
N SER A 144 1.01 -2.82 9.48
CA SER A 144 2.42 -2.49 9.66
C SER A 144 3.06 -2.58 8.29
N GLU A 145 3.61 -1.50 7.79
CA GLU A 145 4.05 -1.39 6.40
C GLU A 145 5.42 -0.74 6.33
N ASP A 146 6.33 -1.35 5.59
CA ASP A 146 7.68 -0.86 5.35
C ASP A 146 7.78 -0.32 3.92
N PHE A 147 8.21 0.92 3.81
CA PHE A 147 8.46 1.61 2.55
C PHE A 147 9.95 1.82 2.37
N VAL A 148 10.54 1.32 1.30
CA VAL A 148 11.90 1.69 0.92
C VAL A 148 11.83 3.01 0.16
N VAL A 149 12.29 4.08 0.80
CA VAL A 149 12.32 5.46 0.29
C VAL A 149 13.72 6.03 0.54
N PRO A 150 14.69 5.80 -0.36
CA PRO A 150 16.06 6.26 -0.18
C PRO A 150 16.16 7.80 -0.16
N PRO A 151 17.12 8.37 0.60
CA PRO A 151 17.32 9.81 0.62
C PRO A 151 17.88 10.37 -0.70
N GLU A 152 18.36 9.52 -1.60
CA GLU A 152 18.94 9.93 -2.88
C GLU A 152 17.90 10.42 -3.89
N ASP A 153 16.67 9.84 -3.87
CA ASP A 153 15.65 10.16 -4.88
C ASP A 153 14.25 10.39 -4.32
N CYS A 154 14.02 10.07 -3.03
CA CYS A 154 12.72 10.20 -2.36
C CYS A 154 11.56 9.46 -3.07
N LEU A 155 11.88 8.42 -3.84
CA LEU A 155 10.89 7.57 -4.49
C LEU A 155 10.60 6.34 -3.64
N ILE A 156 9.37 5.85 -3.71
CA ILE A 156 8.98 4.58 -3.08
C ILE A 156 9.40 3.44 -4.00
N HIS A 157 10.45 2.70 -3.61
CA HIS A 157 11.00 1.58 -4.38
C HIS A 157 10.33 0.24 -4.04
N SER A 158 9.91 0.07 -2.80
CA SER A 158 9.13 -1.11 -2.41
C SER A 158 8.23 -0.83 -1.23
N ILE A 159 7.19 -1.65 -1.14
CA ILE A 159 6.21 -1.65 -0.05
C ILE A 159 6.06 -3.09 0.44
N ASP A 160 6.22 -3.31 1.74
CA ASP A 160 5.99 -4.61 2.38
C ASP A 160 4.98 -4.45 3.52
N ALA A 161 3.74 -4.87 3.27
CA ALA A 161 2.62 -4.70 4.18
C ALA A 161 2.29 -5.99 4.92
N ARG A 162 2.08 -5.87 6.23
CA ARG A 162 1.52 -6.89 7.11
C ARG A 162 0.18 -6.41 7.62
N ILE A 163 -0.88 -7.13 7.24
CA ILE A 163 -2.25 -6.77 7.55
C ILE A 163 -2.83 -7.81 8.49
N ALA A 164 -3.25 -7.36 9.67
CA ALA A 164 -3.93 -8.18 10.67
C ALA A 164 -5.36 -7.67 10.88
N VAL A 165 -6.34 -8.51 10.58
CA VAL A 165 -7.77 -8.22 10.80
C VAL A 165 -8.10 -8.55 12.26
N GLY A 166 -8.62 -7.58 13.00
CA GLY A 166 -9.03 -7.69 14.39
C GLY A 166 -10.54 -7.82 14.57
#